data_83473fd972738f10059d29166a075e79
#
_entry.id   83473fd972738f10059d29166a075e79
#
_cell.length_a   1.000
_cell.length_b   1.000
_cell.length_c   1.000
_cell.angle_alpha   90.00
_cell.angle_beta   90.00
_cell.angle_gamma   90.00
#
_symmetry.space_group_name_H-M   'P 1'
#
loop_
_entity.id
_entity.type
_entity.pdbx_description
1 polymer ?
#
loop_
_entity_poly.entity_id
_entity_poly.type
_entity_poly.pdbx_seq_one_letter_code
_entity_poly.pdbx_strand_id
1 'polypeptide(L)' 'MKFKCEIKMDNASFDPNPLLELSRLLTNAARTFKQLKDYDPLGWDLRDGKFIDLNGNKVGSYTIEGED' A
#
# COMPACT_ATOMS: atom_id res chain seq x y z
N MET A 1 3.56 -4.78 17.04
CA MET A 1 2.93 -4.21 15.83
C MET A 1 3.66 -4.72 14.59
N LYS A 2 2.92 -5.08 13.57
CA LYS A 2 3.49 -5.70 12.37
C LYS A 2 2.78 -5.15 11.14
N PHE A 3 3.54 -4.80 10.12
CA PHE A 3 3.01 -4.40 8.82
C PHE A 3 3.18 -5.53 7.82
N LYS A 4 2.10 -5.87 7.13
CA LYS A 4 2.12 -6.88 6.07
C LYS A 4 1.50 -6.31 4.81
N CYS A 5 2.09 -6.58 3.66
CA CYS A 5 1.47 -6.21 2.39
C CYS A 5 1.75 -7.25 1.32
N GLU A 6 0.85 -7.29 0.35
CA GLU A 6 0.97 -8.16 -0.80
C GLU A 6 0.50 -7.39 -2.03
N ILE A 7 1.25 -7.47 -3.11
CA ILE A 7 0.90 -6.86 -4.39
C ILE A 7 1.12 -7.89 -5.48
N LYS A 8 0.07 -8.16 -6.27
CA LYS A 8 0.16 -9.04 -7.43
C LYS A 8 0.62 -8.20 -8.62
N MET A 9 1.69 -8.63 -9.26
CA MET A 9 2.38 -7.86 -10.29
C MET A 9 2.23 -8.49 -11.67
N ASP A 10 1.08 -9.07 -11.94
CA ASP A 10 0.85 -9.83 -13.16
C ASP A 10 -0.12 -9.19 -14.15
N ASN A 11 -0.61 -7.99 -13.89
CA ASN A 11 -1.49 -7.32 -14.86
C ASN A 11 -0.71 -6.31 -15.71
N ALA A 12 -1.41 -5.73 -16.71
CA ALA A 12 -0.78 -4.88 -17.72
C ALA A 12 -0.14 -3.62 -17.15
N SER A 13 -0.59 -3.14 -15.98
CA SER A 13 0.00 -1.93 -15.37
C SER A 13 1.46 -2.13 -14.96
N PHE A 14 1.89 -3.39 -14.80
CA PHE A 14 3.27 -3.71 -14.43
C PHE A 14 4.16 -3.96 -15.64
N ASP A 15 3.63 -3.90 -16.85
CA ASP A 15 4.40 -4.06 -18.08
C ASP A 15 4.77 -2.69 -18.66
N PRO A 16 5.92 -2.54 -19.26
CA PRO A 16 7.04 -3.49 -19.36
C PRO A 16 8.01 -3.41 -18.18
N ASN A 17 7.76 -2.50 -17.23
CA ASN A 17 8.67 -2.30 -16.11
C ASN A 17 7.94 -2.48 -14.79
N PRO A 18 7.91 -3.72 -14.26
CA PRO A 18 7.14 -3.99 -13.02
C PRO A 18 7.66 -3.22 -11.81
N LEU A 19 8.96 -2.94 -11.73
CA LEU A 19 9.50 -2.23 -10.59
C LEU A 19 9.09 -0.76 -10.56
N LEU A 20 8.82 -0.18 -11.74
CA LEU A 20 8.38 1.22 -11.80
C LEU A 20 6.98 1.36 -11.20
N GLU A 21 6.06 0.47 -11.56
CA GLU A 21 4.71 0.52 -10.99
C GLU A 21 4.72 0.17 -9.50
N LEU A 22 5.53 -0.83 -9.11
CA LEU A 22 5.67 -1.16 -7.69
C LEU A 22 6.18 0.04 -6.89
N SER A 23 7.18 0.74 -7.42
CA SER A 23 7.72 1.94 -6.79
C SER A 23 6.65 3.02 -6.61
N ARG A 24 5.81 3.22 -7.63
CA ARG A 24 4.74 4.21 -7.57
C ARG A 24 3.73 3.85 -6.47
N LEU A 25 3.33 2.59 -6.41
CA LEU A 25 2.37 2.11 -5.41
C LEU A 25 2.90 2.28 -3.99
N LEU A 26 4.14 1.88 -3.77
CA LEU A 26 4.76 1.97 -2.44
C LEU A 26 5.01 3.42 -2.03
N THR A 27 5.39 4.27 -2.98
CA THR A 27 5.60 5.69 -2.72
C THR A 27 4.29 6.37 -2.31
N ASN A 28 3.20 6.04 -2.99
CA ASN A 28 1.89 6.59 -2.65
C ASN A 28 1.44 6.15 -1.26
N ALA A 29 1.65 4.88 -0.92
CA ALA A 29 1.32 4.39 0.41
C ALA A 29 2.16 5.10 1.49
N ALA A 30 3.45 5.24 1.25
CA ALA A 30 4.34 5.93 2.19
C ALA A 30 3.91 7.38 2.42
N ARG A 31 3.51 8.06 1.34
CA ARG A 31 3.03 9.44 1.42
C ARG A 31 1.74 9.53 2.24
N THR A 32 0.83 8.60 2.03
CA THR A 32 -0.42 8.53 2.79
C THR A 32 -0.15 8.35 4.27
N PHE A 33 0.74 7.42 4.63
CA PHE A 33 1.08 7.19 6.03
C PHE A 33 1.71 8.42 6.66
N LYS A 34 2.56 9.11 5.92
CA LYS A 34 3.21 10.32 6.42
C LYS A 34 2.21 11.45 6.66
N GLN A 35 1.19 11.58 5.79
CA GLN A 35 0.16 12.61 5.96
C GLN A 35 -0.72 12.33 7.17
N LEU A 36 -0.97 11.07 7.47
CA LEU A 36 -1.91 10.68 8.53
C LEU A 36 -1.26 10.45 9.88
N LYS A 37 0.06 10.54 9.99
CA LYS A 37 0.79 10.26 11.22
C LYS A 37 0.36 11.13 12.39
N ASP A 38 -0.06 12.35 12.14
CA ASP A 38 -0.46 13.29 13.17
C ASP A 38 -1.93 13.10 13.60
N TYR A 39 -2.73 12.49 12.74
CA TYR A 39 -4.14 12.20 13.01
C TYR A 39 -4.33 10.83 13.64
N ASP A 40 -3.43 9.92 13.32
CA ASP A 40 -3.50 8.54 13.79
C ASP A 40 -2.09 8.03 14.08
N PRO A 41 -1.42 8.57 15.11
CA PRO A 41 -0.02 8.24 15.38
C PRO A 41 0.22 6.77 15.73
N LEU A 42 -0.82 6.04 16.13
CA LEU A 42 -0.70 4.62 16.46
C LEU A 42 -1.08 3.72 15.29
N GLY A 43 -1.59 4.28 14.18
CA GLY A 43 -2.00 3.50 13.03
C GLY A 43 -3.28 2.71 13.21
N TRP A 44 -4.09 3.03 14.22
CA TRP A 44 -5.29 2.25 14.53
C TRP A 44 -6.37 2.39 13.47
N ASP A 45 -6.52 3.59 12.88
CA ASP A 45 -7.54 3.84 11.86
C ASP A 45 -7.12 3.35 10.48
N LEU A 46 -5.82 3.06 10.29
CA LEU A 46 -5.25 2.61 9.03
C LEU A 46 -4.78 1.16 9.10
N ARG A 47 -5.60 0.30 9.68
CA ARG A 47 -5.24 -1.12 9.83
C ARG A 47 -5.14 -1.85 8.51
N ASP A 48 -5.97 -1.46 7.56
CA ASP A 48 -5.99 -2.10 6.25
C ASP A 48 -6.09 -1.06 5.16
N GLY A 49 -5.52 -1.36 4.02
CA GLY A 49 -5.64 -0.53 2.84
C GLY A 49 -5.47 -1.35 1.60
N LYS A 50 -5.68 -0.70 0.47
CA LYS A 50 -5.60 -1.33 -0.85
C LYS A 50 -4.53 -0.65 -1.68
N PHE A 51 -3.93 -1.42 -2.59
CA PHE A 51 -3.10 -0.87 -3.65
C PHE A 51 -3.91 -0.88 -4.94
N ILE A 52 -4.04 0.28 -5.55
CA ILE A 52 -4.80 0.47 -6.79
C ILE A 52 -3.82 0.85 -7.88
N ASP A 53 -3.82 0.11 -8.99
CA ASP A 53 -2.89 0.36 -10.09
C ASP A 53 -3.30 1.58 -10.93
N LEU A 54 -2.50 1.90 -11.95
CA LEU A 54 -2.77 3.02 -12.85
C LEU A 54 -4.11 2.92 -13.57
N ASN A 55 -4.59 1.71 -13.77
CA ASN A 55 -5.84 1.45 -14.49
C ASN A 55 -7.05 1.36 -13.55
N GLY A 56 -6.86 1.61 -12.26
CA GLY A 56 -7.94 1.58 -11.28
C GLY A 56 -8.28 0.21 -10.74
N ASN A 57 -7.43 -0.79 -10.97
CA ASN A 57 -7.67 -2.15 -10.49
C ASN A 57 -7.00 -2.37 -9.15
N LYS A 58 -7.68 -3.09 -8.26
CA LYS A 58 -7.07 -3.51 -6.99
C LYS A 58 -6.04 -4.60 -7.28
N VAL A 59 -4.79 -4.34 -6.94
CA VAL A 59 -3.70 -5.28 -7.18
C VAL A 59 -3.09 -5.81 -5.89
N GLY A 60 -3.50 -5.29 -4.75
CA GLY A 60 -2.97 -5.76 -3.49
C GLY A 60 -3.62 -5.09 -2.29
N SER A 61 -3.09 -5.41 -1.13
CA SER A 61 -3.59 -4.86 0.12
C SER A 61 -2.48 -4.85 1.16
N TYR A 62 -2.71 -4.08 2.21
CA TYR A 62 -1.83 -4.10 3.37
C TYR A 62 -2.65 -4.15 4.65
N THR A 63 -2.03 -4.62 5.71
CA THR A 63 -2.60 -4.62 7.05
C THR A 63 -1.55 -4.22 8.07
N ILE A 64 -2.02 -3.53 9.10
CA ILE A 64 -1.21 -3.26 10.28
C ILE A 64 -1.83 -4.06 11.42
N GLU A 65 -1.08 -5.03 11.95
CA GLU A 65 -1.54 -5.88 13.04
C GLU A 65 -1.00 -5.37 14.35
N GLY A 66 -1.88 -5.16 15.31
CA GLY A 66 -1.47 -4.81 16.65
C GLY A 66 -0.92 -6.02 17.38
N GLU A 67 -0.23 -5.79 18.46
CA GLU A 67 0.24 -6.85 19.33
C GLU A 67 -0.57 -6.90 20.61
N ASP A 68 -0.71 -8.09 21.09
CA ASP A 68 -1.39 -8.35 22.36
C ASP A 68 -0.48 -8.13 23.54
#